data_c3f293ba9d9fe1525fb9571fdac68781
#
_entry.id   c3f293ba9d9fe1525fb9571fdac68781
#
_cell.length_a   1.000
_cell.length_b   1.000
_cell.length_c   1.000
_cell.angle_alpha   90.00
_cell.angle_beta   90.00
_cell.angle_gamma   90.00
#
_symmetry.space_group_name_H-M   'P 1'
#
loop_
_entity.id
_entity.type
_entity.pdbx_description
1 polymer ?
#
loop_
_entity_poly.entity_id
_entity_poly.type
_entity_poly.pdbx_seq_one_letter_code
_entity_poly.pdbx_strand_id
1 'polypeptide(L)'
;MHDHFSEVAASYNELRTTDPEPVQFISDILGKRRSLRAIDVACGGGRYSLLLCQSLPGLELILNDVNASMLAQAARHLSENGITRFSSIQADIAHLALPDGGLDAAFVFNAVHLFDATLLVEKIARALRAGGYLFIYTRLSSHNAESIWGRHFPGFAEKEDRLYSLDDIESWADEANGLTPPSVHRFRYRRRATLARLLSQARRKHYSTFSLYTPAELDRALAEFERNLRASFKDPQRIEWSDENVMIVFRKGAIRPGVTGQPVTPAVVRTIPLK
;
A
#
# COMPACT_ATOMS: atom_id res chain seq x y z
N MET A 1 -14.67 -3.74 10.34
CA MET A 1 -13.70 -2.99 9.50
C MET A 1 -14.33 -2.48 8.19
N HIS A 2 -15.25 -3.26 7.55
CA HIS A 2 -15.94 -2.81 6.32
C HIS A 2 -16.71 -1.50 6.48
N ASP A 3 -17.38 -1.29 7.63
CA ASP A 3 -18.19 -0.09 7.88
C ASP A 3 -17.37 1.20 7.93
N HIS A 4 -16.15 1.16 8.48
CA HIS A 4 -15.26 2.31 8.54
C HIS A 4 -14.94 2.88 7.15
N PHE A 5 -14.61 2.02 6.19
CA PHE A 5 -14.24 2.47 4.83
C PHE A 5 -15.45 3.02 4.07
N SER A 6 -16.65 2.52 4.33
CA SER A 6 -17.88 3.05 3.75
C SER A 6 -18.19 4.46 4.25
N GLU A 7 -17.99 4.72 5.55
CA GLU A 7 -18.22 6.04 6.16
C GLU A 7 -17.24 7.11 5.67
N VAL A 8 -15.98 6.74 5.43
CA VAL A 8 -14.92 7.70 5.03
C VAL A 8 -14.73 7.78 3.51
N ALA A 9 -15.40 6.93 2.72
CA ALA A 9 -15.17 6.83 1.29
C ALA A 9 -15.20 8.19 0.58
N ALA A 10 -16.21 9.03 0.84
CA ALA A 10 -16.38 10.32 0.19
C ALA A 10 -15.22 11.32 0.44
N SER A 11 -14.58 11.25 1.62
CA SER A 11 -13.46 12.16 1.98
C SER A 11 -12.10 11.46 2.05
N TYR A 12 -12.05 10.17 1.73
CA TYR A 12 -10.85 9.35 1.88
C TYR A 12 -9.66 9.89 1.08
N ASN A 13 -9.90 10.31 -0.16
CA ASN A 13 -8.86 10.83 -1.03
C ASN A 13 -8.28 12.19 -0.54
N GLU A 14 -9.07 13.00 0.16
CA GLU A 14 -8.63 14.29 0.70
C GLU A 14 -7.78 14.15 1.98
N LEU A 15 -8.02 13.09 2.76
CA LEU A 15 -7.35 12.87 4.03
C LEU A 15 -5.96 12.24 3.88
N ARG A 16 -5.74 11.54 2.80
CA ARG A 16 -4.51 10.76 2.56
C ARG A 16 -3.54 11.49 1.65
N THR A 17 -2.27 11.46 2.00
CA THR A 17 -1.20 11.85 1.08
C THR A 17 -0.98 10.72 0.06
N THR A 18 -0.84 11.09 -1.21
CA THR A 18 -0.46 10.16 -2.28
C THR A 18 0.90 10.59 -2.82
N ASP A 19 1.90 9.78 -2.56
CA ASP A 19 3.26 10.03 -3.00
C ASP A 19 3.42 9.51 -4.43
N PRO A 20 3.91 10.30 -5.39
CA PRO A 20 4.05 9.87 -6.78
C PRO A 20 5.28 9.00 -7.03
N GLU A 21 6.31 9.09 -6.19
CA GLU A 21 7.59 8.41 -6.39
C GLU A 21 7.48 6.88 -6.50
N PRO A 22 6.62 6.18 -5.70
CA PRO A 22 6.41 4.74 -5.87
C PRO A 22 5.87 4.39 -7.26
N VAL A 23 4.99 5.23 -7.82
CA VAL A 23 4.43 5.01 -9.16
C VAL A 23 5.46 5.29 -10.24
N GLN A 24 6.30 6.33 -10.06
CA GLN A 24 7.42 6.58 -10.97
C GLN A 24 8.39 5.40 -10.98
N PHE A 25 8.75 4.86 -9.82
CA PHE A 25 9.59 3.67 -9.69
C PHE A 25 8.99 2.45 -10.42
N ILE A 26 7.68 2.22 -10.28
CA ILE A 26 6.96 1.16 -11.02
C ILE A 26 7.05 1.40 -12.52
N SER A 27 6.81 2.65 -12.96
CA SER A 27 6.87 3.02 -14.38
C SER A 27 8.26 2.80 -14.98
N ASP A 28 9.32 3.08 -14.24
CA ASP A 28 10.69 2.85 -14.67
C ASP A 28 11.00 1.35 -14.87
N ILE A 29 10.48 0.47 -14.00
CA ILE A 29 10.62 -0.98 -14.11
C ILE A 29 9.80 -1.55 -15.27
N LEU A 30 8.53 -1.16 -15.39
CA LEU A 30 7.63 -1.70 -16.40
C LEU A 30 7.93 -1.15 -17.80
N GLY A 31 8.47 0.07 -17.87
CA GLY A 31 8.81 0.75 -19.11
C GLY A 31 7.56 1.13 -19.93
N LYS A 32 7.81 1.79 -21.07
CA LYS A 32 6.75 2.22 -22.00
C LYS A 32 6.27 1.05 -22.86
N ARG A 33 5.30 0.29 -22.37
CA ARG A 33 4.67 -0.80 -23.11
C ARG A 33 3.40 -0.31 -23.81
N ARG A 34 3.13 -0.80 -25.03
CA ARG A 34 1.90 -0.46 -25.78
C ARG A 34 0.64 -1.07 -25.18
N SER A 35 0.78 -2.20 -24.50
CA SER A 35 -0.28 -2.90 -23.79
C SER A 35 0.30 -3.48 -22.52
N LEU A 36 -0.38 -3.22 -21.41
CA LEU A 36 -0.03 -3.70 -20.09
C LEU A 36 -1.32 -4.00 -19.35
N ARG A 37 -1.55 -5.26 -18.97
CA ARG A 37 -2.72 -5.66 -18.20
C ARG A 37 -2.34 -5.89 -16.75
N ALA A 38 -2.99 -5.18 -15.83
CA ALA A 38 -2.65 -5.27 -14.42
C ALA A 38 -3.87 -5.16 -13.51
N ILE A 39 -3.67 -5.51 -12.24
CA ILE A 39 -4.67 -5.38 -11.18
C ILE A 39 -4.13 -4.50 -10.05
N ASP A 40 -4.98 -3.63 -9.50
CA ASP A 40 -4.75 -2.91 -8.24
C ASP A 40 -5.64 -3.56 -7.18
N VAL A 41 -5.03 -4.33 -6.27
CA VAL A 41 -5.71 -5.11 -5.24
C VAL A 41 -5.93 -4.24 -4.01
N ALA A 42 -7.17 -4.21 -3.50
CA ALA A 42 -7.64 -3.30 -2.45
C ALA A 42 -7.35 -1.83 -2.82
N CYS A 43 -7.79 -1.43 -4.02
CA CYS A 43 -7.51 -0.13 -4.62
C CYS A 43 -8.09 1.07 -3.84
N GLY A 44 -9.01 0.82 -2.89
CA GLY A 44 -9.69 1.86 -2.13
C GLY A 44 -10.37 2.87 -3.04
N GLY A 45 -10.19 4.18 -2.78
CA GLY A 45 -10.73 5.27 -3.60
C GLY A 45 -9.95 5.56 -4.89
N GLY A 46 -9.05 4.68 -5.34
CA GLY A 46 -8.39 4.75 -6.66
C GLY A 46 -7.27 5.79 -6.79
N ARG A 47 -6.70 6.31 -5.69
CA ARG A 47 -5.67 7.36 -5.74
C ARG A 47 -4.41 6.93 -6.47
N TYR A 48 -3.87 5.77 -6.14
CA TYR A 48 -2.71 5.19 -6.83
C TYR A 48 -3.08 4.63 -8.19
N SER A 49 -4.29 4.07 -8.32
CA SER A 49 -4.82 3.60 -9.61
C SER A 49 -4.83 4.72 -10.66
N LEU A 50 -5.24 5.95 -10.28
CA LEU A 50 -5.20 7.11 -11.17
C LEU A 50 -3.76 7.46 -11.58
N LEU A 51 -2.83 7.54 -10.64
CA LEU A 51 -1.43 7.83 -10.95
C LEU A 51 -0.80 6.76 -11.84
N LEU A 52 -1.12 5.47 -11.63
CA LEU A 52 -0.69 4.37 -12.49
C LEU A 52 -1.17 4.56 -13.92
N CYS A 53 -2.47 4.85 -14.11
CA CYS A 53 -3.06 5.06 -15.44
C CYS A 53 -2.45 6.28 -16.16
N GLN A 54 -2.14 7.35 -15.41
CA GLN A 54 -1.48 8.54 -15.97
C GLN A 54 -0.02 8.29 -16.34
N SER A 55 0.69 7.46 -15.56
CA SER A 55 2.12 7.17 -15.77
C SER A 55 2.38 6.05 -16.78
N LEU A 56 1.40 5.18 -17.02
CA LEU A 56 1.47 4.00 -17.89
C LEU A 56 0.38 4.05 -18.98
N PRO A 57 0.56 4.78 -20.06
CA PRO A 57 -0.48 5.01 -21.08
C PRO A 57 -1.05 3.74 -21.73
N GLY A 58 -0.27 2.63 -21.71
CA GLY A 58 -0.69 1.32 -22.22
C GLY A 58 -1.49 0.48 -21.22
N LEU A 59 -1.72 0.97 -20.00
CA LEU A 59 -2.32 0.21 -18.92
C LEU A 59 -3.82 -0.04 -19.15
N GLU A 60 -4.22 -1.32 -19.01
CA GLU A 60 -5.57 -1.79 -18.80
C GLU A 60 -5.64 -2.29 -17.36
N LEU A 61 -6.36 -1.56 -16.51
CA LEU A 61 -6.32 -1.77 -15.06
C LEU A 61 -7.60 -2.45 -14.57
N ILE A 62 -7.44 -3.52 -13.81
CA ILE A 62 -8.51 -4.12 -13.01
C ILE A 62 -8.46 -3.47 -11.63
N LEU A 63 -9.51 -2.78 -11.23
CA LEU A 63 -9.72 -2.29 -9.87
C LEU A 63 -10.34 -3.41 -9.04
N ASN A 64 -9.73 -3.75 -7.92
CA ASN A 64 -10.31 -4.70 -6.99
C ASN A 64 -10.41 -4.08 -5.59
N ASP A 65 -11.56 -4.22 -4.98
CA ASP A 65 -11.78 -3.92 -3.56
C ASP A 65 -12.96 -4.77 -3.06
N VAL A 66 -12.96 -5.10 -1.79
CA VAL A 66 -14.06 -5.80 -1.14
C VAL A 66 -15.23 -4.85 -0.84
N ASN A 67 -14.93 -3.56 -0.65
CA ASN A 67 -15.91 -2.53 -0.33
C ASN A 67 -16.48 -1.89 -1.59
N ALA A 68 -17.78 -2.12 -1.85
CA ALA A 68 -18.46 -1.60 -3.04
C ALA A 68 -18.43 -0.07 -3.15
N SER A 69 -18.52 0.65 -2.02
CA SER A 69 -18.49 2.12 -2.00
C SER A 69 -17.13 2.66 -2.40
N MET A 70 -16.03 2.03 -1.92
CA MET A 70 -14.67 2.36 -2.32
C MET A 70 -14.46 2.10 -3.80
N LEU A 71 -14.90 0.95 -4.29
CA LEU A 71 -14.76 0.56 -5.68
C LEU A 71 -15.54 1.51 -6.63
N ALA A 72 -16.76 1.89 -6.24
CA ALA A 72 -17.55 2.89 -6.98
C ALA A 72 -16.87 4.26 -7.00
N GLN A 73 -16.26 4.67 -5.87
CA GLN A 73 -15.49 5.91 -5.80
C GLN A 73 -14.24 5.86 -6.69
N ALA A 74 -13.49 4.75 -6.68
CA ALA A 74 -12.32 4.57 -7.54
C ALA A 74 -12.70 4.67 -9.02
N ALA A 75 -13.76 3.98 -9.43
CA ALA A 75 -14.26 4.03 -10.81
C ALA A 75 -14.66 5.45 -11.23
N ARG A 76 -15.37 6.18 -10.36
CA ARG A 76 -15.75 7.57 -10.58
C ARG A 76 -14.51 8.46 -10.70
N HIS A 77 -13.57 8.32 -9.75
CA HIS A 77 -12.34 9.10 -9.73
C HIS A 77 -11.51 8.94 -11.01
N LEU A 78 -11.39 7.72 -11.52
CA LEU A 78 -10.72 7.46 -12.79
C LEU A 78 -11.48 8.07 -13.96
N SER A 79 -12.81 7.88 -14.04
CA SER A 79 -13.65 8.38 -15.13
C SER A 79 -13.65 9.91 -15.22
N GLU A 80 -13.75 10.61 -14.08
CA GLU A 80 -13.68 12.08 -13.98
C GLU A 80 -12.33 12.64 -14.45
N ASN A 81 -11.27 11.83 -14.40
CA ASN A 81 -9.94 12.18 -14.91
C ASN A 81 -9.67 11.63 -16.32
N GLY A 82 -10.70 11.24 -17.05
CA GLY A 82 -10.60 10.81 -18.45
C GLY A 82 -10.00 9.41 -18.67
N ILE A 83 -9.84 8.62 -17.62
CA ILE A 83 -9.38 7.23 -17.74
C ILE A 83 -10.57 6.35 -18.10
N THR A 84 -10.45 5.60 -19.20
CA THR A 84 -11.52 4.73 -19.72
C THR A 84 -11.12 3.25 -19.80
N ARG A 85 -9.82 2.94 -19.69
CA ARG A 85 -9.30 1.58 -19.83
C ARG A 85 -9.17 0.90 -18.47
N PHE A 86 -10.29 0.68 -17.81
CA PHE A 86 -10.34 -0.09 -16.55
C PHE A 86 -11.62 -0.92 -16.47
N SER A 87 -11.57 -1.93 -15.60
CA SER A 87 -12.73 -2.71 -15.15
C SER A 87 -12.69 -2.85 -13.62
N SER A 88 -13.77 -3.35 -13.01
CA SER A 88 -13.88 -3.45 -11.56
C SER A 88 -14.32 -4.86 -11.15
N ILE A 89 -13.70 -5.40 -10.09
CA ILE A 89 -14.06 -6.69 -9.48
C ILE A 89 -14.26 -6.45 -7.98
N GLN A 90 -15.49 -6.64 -7.49
CA GLN A 90 -15.76 -6.63 -6.06
C GLN A 90 -15.53 -8.04 -5.51
N ALA A 91 -14.41 -8.24 -4.82
CA ALA A 91 -14.06 -9.49 -4.16
C ALA A 91 -13.02 -9.27 -3.07
N ASP A 92 -13.06 -10.10 -2.02
CA ASP A 92 -11.90 -10.26 -1.14
C ASP A 92 -10.84 -11.14 -1.82
N ILE A 93 -9.64 -11.18 -1.25
CA ILE A 93 -8.53 -11.93 -1.85
C ILE A 93 -8.80 -13.43 -1.93
N ALA A 94 -9.57 -14.01 -0.99
CA ALA A 94 -9.88 -15.43 -0.98
C ALA A 94 -10.78 -15.82 -2.16
N HIS A 95 -11.71 -14.95 -2.55
CA HIS A 95 -12.69 -15.17 -3.62
C HIS A 95 -12.30 -14.50 -4.95
N LEU A 96 -11.19 -13.75 -4.99
CA LEU A 96 -10.72 -13.08 -6.20
C LEU A 96 -10.33 -14.13 -7.26
N ALA A 97 -11.09 -14.19 -8.34
CA ALA A 97 -10.83 -15.08 -9.48
C ALA A 97 -10.09 -14.31 -10.58
N LEU A 98 -8.89 -14.76 -10.91
CA LEU A 98 -8.03 -14.19 -11.96
C LEU A 98 -7.61 -15.31 -12.93
N PRO A 99 -7.53 -15.04 -14.24
CA PRO A 99 -7.00 -16.00 -15.19
C PRO A 99 -5.50 -16.23 -14.95
N ASP A 100 -5.06 -17.49 -15.01
CA ASP A 100 -3.67 -17.86 -14.88
C ASP A 100 -2.82 -17.25 -16.03
N GLY A 101 -1.70 -16.64 -15.67
CA GLY A 101 -0.78 -16.04 -16.65
C GLY A 101 -1.34 -14.85 -17.44
N GLY A 102 -2.46 -14.26 -16.99
CA GLY A 102 -3.14 -13.19 -17.71
C GLY A 102 -2.66 -11.77 -17.39
N LEU A 103 -1.80 -11.58 -16.39
CA LEU A 103 -1.40 -10.25 -15.91
C LEU A 103 0.09 -9.98 -16.15
N ASP A 104 0.40 -8.76 -16.55
CA ASP A 104 1.76 -8.20 -16.61
C ASP A 104 2.24 -7.74 -15.25
N ALA A 105 1.34 -7.18 -14.44
CA ALA A 105 1.65 -6.68 -13.12
C ALA A 105 0.46 -6.76 -12.16
N ALA A 106 0.76 -6.78 -10.88
CA ALA A 106 -0.20 -6.56 -9.82
C ALA A 106 0.35 -5.52 -8.83
N PHE A 107 -0.52 -4.70 -8.28
CA PHE A 107 -0.19 -3.63 -7.37
C PHE A 107 -0.98 -3.78 -6.07
N VAL A 108 -0.34 -3.47 -4.94
CA VAL A 108 -0.96 -3.38 -3.62
C VAL A 108 -0.42 -2.13 -2.92
N PHE A 109 -1.26 -1.14 -2.69
CA PHE A 109 -0.83 0.10 -2.04
C PHE A 109 -1.42 0.25 -0.65
N ASN A 110 -0.57 0.17 0.37
CA ASN A 110 -0.92 0.37 1.79
C ASN A 110 -2.10 -0.50 2.28
N ALA A 111 -2.22 -1.72 1.75
CA ALA A 111 -3.33 -2.61 2.03
C ALA A 111 -2.92 -4.05 2.40
N VAL A 112 -1.67 -4.47 2.19
CA VAL A 112 -1.22 -5.85 2.40
C VAL A 112 -1.51 -6.38 3.81
N HIS A 113 -1.50 -5.51 4.81
CA HIS A 113 -1.81 -5.82 6.21
C HIS A 113 -3.31 -6.08 6.49
N LEU A 114 -4.18 -5.93 5.49
CA LEU A 114 -5.63 -6.13 5.63
C LEU A 114 -6.07 -7.55 5.27
N PHE A 115 -5.17 -8.38 4.74
CA PHE A 115 -5.47 -9.75 4.31
C PHE A 115 -4.27 -10.67 4.52
N ASP A 116 -4.49 -11.96 4.32
CA ASP A 116 -3.44 -12.97 4.33
C ASP A 116 -2.47 -12.72 3.17
N ALA A 117 -1.25 -12.29 3.51
CA ALA A 117 -0.25 -11.93 2.51
C ALA A 117 0.26 -13.15 1.74
N THR A 118 0.37 -14.32 2.36
CA THR A 118 0.75 -15.57 1.71
C THR A 118 -0.27 -15.94 0.63
N LEU A 119 -1.55 -15.94 0.98
CA LEU A 119 -2.63 -16.20 0.02
C LEU A 119 -2.64 -15.19 -1.13
N LEU A 120 -2.40 -13.89 -0.84
CA LEU A 120 -2.26 -12.85 -1.86
C LEU A 120 -1.14 -13.20 -2.83
N VAL A 121 0.06 -13.43 -2.29
CA VAL A 121 1.27 -13.67 -3.10
C VAL A 121 1.11 -14.93 -3.95
N GLU A 122 0.55 -16.01 -3.41
CA GLU A 122 0.25 -17.25 -4.13
C GLU A 122 -0.73 -17.02 -5.31
N LYS A 123 -1.87 -16.35 -5.04
CA LYS A 123 -2.88 -16.08 -6.08
C LYS A 123 -2.33 -15.18 -7.19
N ILE A 124 -1.63 -14.13 -6.82
CA ILE A 124 -1.04 -13.21 -7.79
C ILE A 124 0.09 -13.90 -8.57
N ALA A 125 0.90 -14.74 -7.92
CA ALA A 125 1.92 -15.52 -8.62
C ALA A 125 1.34 -16.40 -9.74
N ARG A 126 0.16 -17.01 -9.55
CA ARG A 126 -0.53 -17.75 -10.61
C ARG A 126 -1.07 -16.84 -11.71
N ALA A 127 -1.65 -15.71 -11.35
CA ALA A 127 -2.22 -14.77 -12.31
C ALA A 127 -1.17 -14.04 -13.14
N LEU A 128 0.06 -13.90 -12.66
CA LEU A 128 1.16 -13.26 -13.38
C LEU A 128 1.69 -14.16 -14.50
N ARG A 129 1.90 -13.59 -15.68
CA ARG A 129 2.66 -14.23 -16.75
C ARG A 129 4.15 -14.32 -16.40
N ALA A 130 4.91 -15.15 -17.11
CA ALA A 130 6.37 -15.17 -17.00
C ALA A 130 6.96 -13.79 -17.25
N GLY A 131 7.84 -13.33 -16.35
CA GLY A 131 8.42 -11.99 -16.36
C GLY A 131 7.49 -10.89 -15.85
N GLY A 132 6.28 -11.20 -15.38
CA GLY A 132 5.37 -10.28 -14.71
C GLY A 132 5.83 -9.89 -13.30
N TYR A 133 5.26 -8.86 -12.72
CA TYR A 133 5.68 -8.28 -11.45
C TYR A 133 4.53 -8.14 -10.46
N LEU A 134 4.82 -8.38 -9.18
CA LEU A 134 4.00 -7.96 -8.05
C LEU A 134 4.72 -6.84 -7.30
N PHE A 135 4.05 -5.68 -7.14
CA PHE A 135 4.52 -4.53 -6.42
C PHE A 135 3.66 -4.33 -5.17
N ILE A 136 4.29 -4.34 -3.99
CA ILE A 136 3.62 -4.10 -2.72
C ILE A 136 4.25 -2.86 -2.08
N TYR A 137 3.53 -1.75 -2.05
CA TYR A 137 3.95 -0.53 -1.35
C TYR A 137 3.29 -0.46 0.00
N THR A 138 4.09 -0.48 1.07
CA THR A 138 3.58 -0.55 2.44
C THR A 138 4.51 0.11 3.45
N ARG A 139 4.03 0.24 4.68
CA ARG A 139 4.82 0.59 5.86
C ARG A 139 5.15 -0.69 6.62
N LEU A 140 6.38 -0.83 7.09
CA LEU A 140 6.77 -1.91 8.01
C LEU A 140 6.38 -1.58 9.45
N SER A 141 6.27 -2.59 10.31
CA SER A 141 6.01 -2.42 11.74
C SER A 141 7.03 -1.50 12.41
N SER A 142 8.33 -1.67 12.11
CA SER A 142 9.40 -0.79 12.61
C SER A 142 9.24 0.68 12.15
N HIS A 143 8.86 0.92 10.89
CA HIS A 143 8.62 2.26 10.37
C HIS A 143 7.38 2.90 11.00
N ASN A 144 6.38 2.09 11.36
CA ASN A 144 5.18 2.59 12.04
C ASN A 144 5.50 3.08 13.44
N ALA A 145 6.31 2.35 14.20
CA ALA A 145 6.77 2.74 15.53
C ALA A 145 7.57 4.06 15.50
N GLU A 146 8.38 4.27 14.46
CA GLU A 146 9.21 5.46 14.27
C GLU A 146 8.46 6.67 13.68
N SER A 147 7.23 6.51 13.20
CA SER A 147 6.41 7.59 12.66
C SER A 147 5.99 8.58 13.75
N ILE A 148 5.52 9.77 13.35
CA ILE A 148 4.97 10.75 14.32
C ILE A 148 3.81 10.17 15.14
N TRP A 149 3.06 9.24 14.53
CA TRP A 149 1.95 8.56 15.19
C TRP A 149 2.45 7.53 16.19
N GLY A 150 3.40 6.68 15.79
CA GLY A 150 3.98 5.65 16.68
C GLY A 150 4.70 6.26 17.88
N ARG A 151 5.44 7.35 17.65
CA ARG A 151 6.22 8.01 18.73
C ARG A 151 5.39 8.84 19.69
N HIS A 152 4.30 9.44 19.24
CA HIS A 152 3.60 10.46 20.04
C HIS A 152 2.15 10.13 20.33
N PHE A 153 1.49 9.27 19.54
CA PHE A 153 0.09 8.91 19.76
C PHE A 153 0.02 7.63 20.62
N PRO A 154 -0.53 7.69 21.84
CA PRO A 154 -0.53 6.57 22.77
C PRO A 154 -1.16 5.30 22.22
N GLY A 155 -0.42 4.20 22.27
CA GLY A 155 -0.89 2.89 21.83
C GLY A 155 -1.00 2.70 20.31
N PHE A 156 -0.52 3.66 19.50
CA PHE A 156 -0.70 3.59 18.04
C PHE A 156 0.10 2.45 17.40
N ALA A 157 1.36 2.31 17.79
CA ALA A 157 2.22 1.25 17.27
C ALA A 157 1.78 -0.13 17.77
N GLU A 158 1.42 -0.22 19.05
CA GLU A 158 1.02 -1.46 19.71
C GLU A 158 -0.33 -1.99 19.22
N LYS A 159 -1.26 -1.09 18.89
CA LYS A 159 -2.57 -1.48 18.33
C LYS A 159 -2.48 -1.89 16.85
N GLU A 160 -1.44 -1.47 16.14
CA GLU A 160 -1.24 -1.82 14.73
C GLU A 160 -0.31 -3.03 14.58
N ASP A 161 -0.76 -4.16 15.07
CA ASP A 161 -0.04 -5.45 15.05
C ASP A 161 -0.12 -6.21 13.70
N ARG A 162 -0.90 -5.68 12.75
CA ARG A 162 -1.09 -6.28 11.42
C ARG A 162 0.03 -5.96 10.43
N LEU A 163 0.90 -5.01 10.75
CA LEU A 163 2.00 -4.62 9.86
C LEU A 163 3.13 -5.66 9.93
N TYR A 164 3.60 -6.04 8.78
CA TYR A 164 4.65 -7.02 8.61
C TYR A 164 6.05 -6.46 8.90
N SER A 165 6.96 -7.34 9.33
CA SER A 165 8.40 -7.11 9.37
C SER A 165 9.06 -7.43 8.02
N LEU A 166 10.37 -7.17 7.88
CA LEU A 166 11.11 -7.61 6.69
C LEU A 166 11.23 -9.13 6.63
N ASP A 167 11.42 -9.78 7.76
CA ASP A 167 11.57 -11.24 7.86
C ASP A 167 10.27 -11.95 7.40
N ASP A 168 9.11 -11.41 7.78
CA ASP A 168 7.82 -11.92 7.30
C ASP A 168 7.75 -11.85 5.76
N ILE A 169 8.19 -10.73 5.19
CA ILE A 169 8.14 -10.48 3.74
C ILE A 169 9.06 -11.43 2.97
N GLU A 170 10.24 -11.71 3.49
CA GLU A 170 11.20 -12.63 2.87
C GLU A 170 10.63 -14.05 2.81
N SER A 171 9.88 -14.47 3.83
CA SER A 171 9.24 -15.79 3.89
C SER A 171 8.17 -16.00 2.79
N TRP A 172 7.52 -14.94 2.31
CA TRP A 172 6.47 -15.06 1.29
C TRP A 172 6.98 -15.59 -0.05
N ALA A 173 8.27 -15.41 -0.35
CA ALA A 173 8.87 -15.91 -1.60
C ALA A 173 9.03 -17.43 -1.60
N ASP A 174 9.30 -18.01 -0.45
CA ASP A 174 9.52 -19.46 -0.31
C ASP A 174 8.23 -20.25 -0.53
N GLU A 175 7.09 -19.66 -0.21
CA GLU A 175 5.76 -20.28 -0.34
C GLU A 175 5.14 -20.07 -1.73
N ALA A 176 5.55 -19.03 -2.46
CA ALA A 176 4.99 -18.69 -3.76
C ALA A 176 5.78 -19.30 -4.92
N ASN A 177 5.36 -20.48 -5.38
CA ASN A 177 5.95 -21.19 -6.52
C ASN A 177 6.17 -20.28 -7.75
N GLY A 178 7.45 -20.05 -8.07
CA GLY A 178 7.90 -19.38 -9.31
C GLY A 178 8.03 -17.87 -9.23
N LEU A 179 7.93 -17.25 -8.05
CA LEU A 179 8.43 -15.89 -7.83
C LEU A 179 9.92 -15.91 -7.48
N THR A 180 10.65 -14.89 -7.90
CA THR A 180 12.02 -14.66 -7.43
C THR A 180 11.99 -14.06 -6.02
N PRO A 181 13.08 -14.21 -5.23
CA PRO A 181 13.20 -13.47 -3.98
C PRO A 181 12.91 -11.99 -4.16
N PRO A 182 12.20 -11.34 -3.21
CA PRO A 182 11.82 -9.94 -3.35
C PRO A 182 13.03 -9.00 -3.30
N SER A 183 12.96 -7.93 -4.07
CA SER A 183 13.79 -6.75 -3.80
C SER A 183 12.99 -5.73 -3.01
N VAL A 184 13.64 -5.10 -2.02
CA VAL A 184 13.02 -4.12 -1.14
C VAL A 184 13.66 -2.75 -1.35
N HIS A 185 12.83 -1.76 -1.68
CA HIS A 185 13.25 -0.39 -1.95
C HIS A 185 12.61 0.55 -0.95
N ARG A 186 13.41 1.40 -0.29
CA ARG A 186 12.96 2.31 0.77
C ARG A 186 12.65 3.68 0.20
N PHE A 187 11.52 4.26 0.64
CA PHE A 187 11.07 5.61 0.33
C PHE A 187 10.96 6.39 1.63
N ARG A 188 11.75 7.45 1.76
CA ARG A 188 11.75 8.31 2.95
C ARG A 188 11.27 9.69 2.58
N TYR A 189 10.26 10.18 3.31
CA TYR A 189 9.58 11.43 3.07
C TYR A 189 9.75 12.40 4.23
N ARG A 190 10.15 13.63 3.94
CA ARG A 190 10.02 14.71 4.91
C ARG A 190 8.58 15.20 4.92
N ARG A 191 7.95 15.18 6.08
CA ARG A 191 6.58 15.61 6.27
C ARG A 191 6.54 16.85 7.13
N ARG A 192 5.51 17.68 6.89
CA ARG A 192 5.23 18.85 7.69
C ARG A 192 3.72 19.04 7.82
N ALA A 193 3.26 19.34 9.02
CA ALA A 193 1.88 19.72 9.29
C ALA A 193 1.78 20.67 10.47
N THR A 194 0.61 21.28 10.62
CA THR A 194 0.25 21.98 11.87
C THR A 194 -0.28 20.98 12.89
N LEU A 195 -0.19 21.30 14.18
CA LEU A 195 -0.82 20.53 15.26
C LEU A 195 -2.32 20.33 14.99
N ALA A 196 -3.01 21.39 14.58
CA ALA A 196 -4.45 21.33 14.28
C ALA A 196 -4.78 20.32 13.19
N ARG A 197 -3.94 20.24 12.13
CA ARG A 197 -4.09 19.26 11.04
C ARG A 197 -3.91 17.83 11.55
N LEU A 198 -2.87 17.58 12.36
CA LEU A 198 -2.61 16.24 12.92
C LEU A 198 -3.76 15.78 13.82
N LEU A 199 -4.24 16.64 14.70
CA LEU A 199 -5.40 16.33 15.55
C LEU A 199 -6.67 16.08 14.72
N SER A 200 -6.92 16.88 13.69
CA SER A 200 -8.05 16.68 12.77
C SER A 200 -7.95 15.34 12.03
N GLN A 201 -6.76 14.97 11.54
CA GLN A 201 -6.53 13.69 10.88
C GLN A 201 -6.83 12.51 11.81
N ALA A 202 -6.39 12.55 13.06
CA ALA A 202 -6.66 11.49 14.03
C ALA A 202 -8.16 11.39 14.37
N ARG A 203 -8.83 12.53 14.63
CA ARG A 203 -10.30 12.57 14.89
C ARG A 203 -11.10 11.99 13.72
N ARG A 204 -10.69 12.27 12.49
CA ARG A 204 -11.32 11.76 11.28
C ARG A 204 -10.84 10.35 10.89
N LYS A 205 -10.09 9.68 11.77
CA LYS A 205 -9.62 8.29 11.63
C LYS A 205 -8.96 8.04 10.26
N HIS A 206 -8.06 8.91 9.83
CA HIS A 206 -7.44 8.83 8.50
C HIS A 206 -6.59 7.57 8.28
N TYR A 207 -6.14 6.88 9.34
CA TYR A 207 -5.60 5.53 9.32
C TYR A 207 -6.58 4.53 9.92
N SER A 208 -6.62 3.31 9.36
CA SER A 208 -7.45 2.21 9.89
C SER A 208 -7.11 1.87 11.34
N THR A 209 -5.87 2.09 11.76
CA THR A 209 -5.38 1.95 13.13
C THR A 209 -6.24 2.71 14.15
N PHE A 210 -6.72 3.92 13.80
CA PHE A 210 -7.60 4.69 14.70
C PHE A 210 -8.96 4.04 14.95
N SER A 211 -9.38 3.10 14.10
CA SER A 211 -10.61 2.34 14.31
C SER A 211 -10.45 1.20 15.32
N LEU A 212 -9.21 0.91 15.74
CA LEU A 212 -8.90 -0.05 16.81
C LEU A 212 -9.04 0.54 18.20
N TYR A 213 -9.29 1.85 18.31
CA TYR A 213 -9.57 2.52 19.58
C TYR A 213 -11.08 2.56 19.81
N THR A 214 -11.50 2.31 21.06
CA THR A 214 -12.84 2.69 21.49
C THR A 214 -12.97 4.22 21.50
N PRO A 215 -14.18 4.80 21.43
CA PRO A 215 -14.36 6.25 21.48
C PRO A 215 -13.66 6.92 22.68
N ALA A 216 -13.81 6.34 23.87
CA ALA A 216 -13.19 6.86 25.09
C ALA A 216 -11.66 6.74 25.12
N GLU A 217 -11.10 5.68 24.53
CA GLU A 217 -9.63 5.55 24.35
C GLU A 217 -9.12 6.59 23.36
N LEU A 218 -9.82 6.79 22.23
CA LEU A 218 -9.41 7.74 21.21
C LEU A 218 -9.40 9.17 21.76
N ASP A 219 -10.41 9.57 22.54
CA ASP A 219 -10.49 10.91 23.15
C ASP A 219 -9.34 11.14 24.13
N ARG A 220 -9.04 10.16 25.00
CA ARG A 220 -7.88 10.22 25.91
C ARG A 220 -6.55 10.30 25.15
N ALA A 221 -6.39 9.44 24.15
CA ALA A 221 -5.17 9.39 23.33
C ALA A 221 -4.96 10.67 22.53
N LEU A 222 -6.04 11.30 22.02
CA LEU A 222 -5.98 12.60 21.34
C LEU A 222 -5.48 13.71 22.25
N ALA A 223 -6.02 13.78 23.49
CA ALA A 223 -5.59 14.78 24.45
C ALA A 223 -4.12 14.61 24.85
N GLU A 224 -3.66 13.36 24.99
CA GLU A 224 -2.27 13.05 25.29
C GLU A 224 -1.36 13.31 24.08
N PHE A 225 -1.77 12.95 22.89
CA PHE A 225 -1.04 13.24 21.64
C PHE A 225 -0.80 14.74 21.48
N GLU A 226 -1.81 15.59 21.77
CA GLU A 226 -1.63 17.03 21.75
C GLU A 226 -0.56 17.48 22.75
N ARG A 227 -0.60 16.96 24.00
CA ARG A 227 0.42 17.27 25.01
C ARG A 227 1.82 16.85 24.56
N ASN A 228 1.96 15.63 24.02
CA ASN A 228 3.22 15.07 23.55
C ASN A 228 3.82 15.90 22.41
N LEU A 229 2.99 16.32 21.45
CA LEU A 229 3.44 17.16 20.35
C LEU A 229 3.86 18.54 20.82
N ARG A 230 3.13 19.18 21.74
CA ARG A 230 3.49 20.47 22.32
C ARG A 230 4.79 20.42 23.13
N ALA A 231 5.06 19.30 23.80
CA ALA A 231 6.31 19.09 24.54
C ALA A 231 7.50 18.84 23.62
N SER A 232 7.30 18.16 22.47
CA SER A 232 8.37 17.74 21.57
C SER A 232 8.71 18.78 20.49
N PHE A 233 7.76 19.63 20.11
CA PHE A 233 7.91 20.59 19.02
C PHE A 233 7.66 22.02 19.48
N LYS A 234 8.66 22.90 19.25
CA LYS A 234 8.58 24.32 19.68
C LYS A 234 7.51 25.12 18.94
N ASP A 235 7.31 24.79 17.65
CA ASP A 235 6.35 25.50 16.79
C ASP A 235 5.18 24.59 16.40
N PRO A 236 3.97 24.76 16.99
CA PRO A 236 2.81 23.96 16.65
C PRO A 236 2.25 24.24 15.24
N GLN A 237 2.72 25.29 14.57
CA GLN A 237 2.37 25.57 13.16
C GLN A 237 3.32 24.89 12.19
N ARG A 238 4.46 24.34 12.69
CA ARG A 238 5.48 23.71 11.86
C ARG A 238 6.06 22.48 12.55
N ILE A 239 5.28 21.41 12.61
CA ILE A 239 5.71 20.11 13.09
C ILE A 239 6.31 19.36 11.90
N GLU A 240 7.60 19.00 11.98
CA GLU A 240 8.32 18.28 10.92
C GLU A 240 8.75 16.90 11.41
N TRP A 241 8.58 15.89 10.56
CA TRP A 241 9.02 14.52 10.81
C TRP A 241 9.42 13.80 9.52
N SER A 242 9.94 12.60 9.64
CA SER A 242 10.18 11.71 8.50
C SER A 242 9.24 10.52 8.58
N ASP A 243 8.62 10.17 7.44
CA ASP A 243 7.92 8.91 7.23
C ASP A 243 8.77 8.02 6.32
N GLU A 244 8.69 6.71 6.54
CA GLU A 244 9.34 5.73 5.69
C GLU A 244 8.33 4.64 5.29
N ASN A 245 8.36 4.29 4.00
CA ASN A 245 7.64 3.17 3.43
C ASN A 245 8.60 2.34 2.57
N VAL A 246 8.18 1.13 2.21
CA VAL A 246 8.93 0.25 1.30
C VAL A 246 8.10 -0.13 0.08
N MET A 247 8.77 -0.32 -1.04
CA MET A 247 8.25 -1.05 -2.18
C MET A 247 8.93 -2.43 -2.21
N ILE A 248 8.13 -3.46 -2.12
CA ILE A 248 8.54 -4.85 -2.25
C ILE A 248 8.20 -5.28 -3.66
N VAL A 249 9.17 -5.81 -4.39
CA VAL A 249 9.00 -6.21 -5.79
C VAL A 249 9.33 -7.68 -5.95
N PHE A 250 8.34 -8.45 -6.34
CA PHE A 250 8.50 -9.83 -6.79
C PHE A 250 8.43 -9.88 -8.32
N ARG A 251 9.18 -10.80 -8.92
CA ARG A 251 9.11 -11.07 -10.35
C ARG A 251 8.76 -12.53 -10.58
N LYS A 252 7.83 -12.80 -11.49
CA LYS A 252 7.54 -14.16 -11.94
C LYS A 252 8.67 -14.66 -12.82
N GLY A 253 9.34 -15.71 -12.37
CA GLY A 253 10.37 -16.41 -13.16
C GLY A 253 9.78 -17.04 -14.43
N ALA A 254 10.64 -17.38 -15.40
CA ALA A 254 10.25 -18.30 -16.45
C ALA A 254 10.07 -19.68 -15.82
N ILE A 255 8.97 -20.36 -16.11
CA ILE A 255 8.81 -21.77 -15.73
C ILE A 255 9.92 -22.53 -16.44
N ARG A 256 11.00 -22.89 -15.71
CA ARG A 256 11.97 -23.86 -16.22
C ARG A 256 11.39 -25.24 -16.01
N PRO A 257 11.15 -26.02 -17.04
CA PRO A 257 10.83 -27.43 -16.86
C PRO A 257 12.05 -28.10 -16.20
N GLY A 258 11.94 -28.53 -14.94
CA GLY A 258 12.81 -29.50 -14.29
C GLY A 258 14.19 -29.02 -13.82
N VAL A 259 14.24 -28.12 -12.82
CA VAL A 259 15.43 -28.00 -11.93
C VAL A 259 14.93 -27.77 -10.50
N THR A 260 15.06 -28.80 -9.68
CA THR A 260 14.94 -28.72 -8.23
C THR A 260 16.25 -28.19 -7.64
N GLY A 261 16.18 -27.11 -6.87
CA GLY A 261 17.13 -26.75 -5.81
C GLY A 261 18.44 -26.08 -6.25
N GLN A 262 18.48 -24.75 -6.20
CA GLN A 262 19.73 -24.03 -5.91
C GLN A 262 19.46 -22.94 -4.87
N PRO A 263 20.46 -22.59 -4.02
CA PRO A 263 20.27 -21.68 -2.89
C PRO A 263 19.98 -20.25 -3.32
N VAL A 264 19.06 -19.63 -2.60
CA VAL A 264 18.55 -18.28 -2.81
C VAL A 264 19.57 -17.25 -2.32
N THR A 265 19.88 -16.27 -3.14
CA THR A 265 20.69 -15.11 -2.75
C THR A 265 19.82 -14.14 -1.92
N PRO A 266 20.31 -13.61 -0.79
CA PRO A 266 19.50 -12.74 0.07
C PRO A 266 19.06 -11.44 -0.64
N ALA A 267 17.91 -10.91 -0.19
CA ALA A 267 17.29 -9.70 -0.71
C ALA A 267 18.25 -8.49 -0.70
N VAL A 268 18.34 -7.77 -1.81
CA VAL A 268 19.14 -6.54 -1.92
C VAL A 268 18.30 -5.36 -1.47
N VAL A 269 18.62 -4.82 -0.31
CA VAL A 269 18.02 -3.56 0.18
C VAL A 269 18.70 -2.38 -0.50
N ARG A 270 17.95 -1.58 -1.27
CA ARG A 270 18.45 -0.35 -1.89
C ARG A 270 17.69 0.85 -1.37
N THR A 271 18.42 1.89 -0.96
CA THR A 271 17.83 3.20 -0.58
C THR A 271 17.84 4.11 -1.80
N ILE A 272 16.69 4.64 -2.17
CA ILE A 272 16.56 5.64 -3.24
C ILE A 272 16.62 7.02 -2.58
N PRO A 273 17.67 7.83 -2.83
CA PRO A 273 17.71 9.20 -2.33
C PRO A 273 16.66 10.04 -3.08
N LEU A 274 15.75 10.64 -2.35
CA LEU A 274 14.82 11.63 -2.89
C LEU A 274 15.54 12.99 -2.97
N LYS A 275 15.47 13.62 -4.15
CA LYS A 275 16.00 14.97 -4.39
C LYS A 275 15.16 16.04 -3.71
#